data_573cbdeff9b3c7d3b47d86377ed4fe8d
#
_entry.id   573cbdeff9b3c7d3b47d86377ed4fe8d
#
_cell.length_a   1.000
_cell.length_b   1.000
_cell.length_c   1.000
_cell.angle_alpha   90.00
_cell.angle_beta   90.00
_cell.angle_gamma   90.00
#
_symmetry.space_group_name_H-M   'P 1'
#
loop_
_entity.id
_entity.type
_entity.pdbx_description
1 polymer ?
#
loop_
_entity_poly.entity_id
_entity_poly.type
_entity_poly.pdbx_seq_one_letter_code
_entity_poly.pdbx_strand_id
1 'polypeptide(L)'
;MLALALCSTNMPLQTIFAEEFTSGNPDVVSEEETPEIFTNEEQETAGETDEELSVFSSEEVPEFNDAPDEAMAAAENEQAGEIDLTTSNKVVNGVYTISSAGDHKFICSQETGNRIVVDGTNISEKDNINIYLDNVNINTSVGPALRINLNVEATVTIHLTGTNSLITKDNWYAGLQKDNEARLIIKTNNSDATAGILNARSIDGDSAGIGGGFYGSGSCSNIIIDSCSVIASSKYGAGIGGSKGHAGSDITINNSSVTASSTDGAGIGSAGGTCSNIGISGGSVKAYSDRMPGINCTPHNGNSTNVYCCIIKNEYFLPVTIDSESWKPSYHIVPDSTKDGNLYVWLTEKENNDAYDVTVGTEKRQYSFDQAKNQFVRIQTTPTADQFDYTQPNFTYTKDTHVDISKYIKWKDDVTGHGKITKVTYFKKGDKTPLADSPTDAGTYTFKIDVNEGDYYNSVDSISAPEWEFVISKAQAPS
;
A
#
# COMPACT_ATOMS: atom_id res chain seq x y z
N MET A 1 -7.02 29.48 -8.96
CA MET A 1 -5.58 29.40 -9.18
C MET A 1 -4.92 29.34 -7.79
N LEU A 2 -4.89 28.15 -7.20
CA LEU A 2 -4.19 27.90 -5.94
C LEU A 2 -2.94 27.10 -6.30
N ALA A 3 -1.82 27.82 -6.37
CA ALA A 3 -0.54 27.22 -6.62
C ALA A 3 -0.18 26.29 -5.44
N LEU A 4 0.05 25.01 -5.73
CA LEU A 4 0.80 24.16 -4.82
C LEU A 4 2.19 24.78 -4.67
N ALA A 5 2.43 25.42 -3.54
CA ALA A 5 3.77 25.83 -3.17
C ALA A 5 4.57 24.57 -2.83
N LEU A 6 5.20 23.97 -3.83
CA LEU A 6 6.31 23.04 -3.62
C LEU A 6 7.47 23.84 -3.07
N CYS A 7 7.67 23.76 -1.76
CA CYS A 7 8.86 24.27 -1.13
C CYS A 7 10.06 23.42 -1.60
N SER A 8 10.73 23.89 -2.65
CA SER A 8 12.04 23.37 -3.04
C SER A 8 13.09 23.97 -2.10
N THR A 9 13.29 23.35 -0.96
CA THR A 9 14.50 23.54 -0.19
C THR A 9 15.47 22.41 -0.52
N ASN A 10 16.55 22.76 -1.21
CA ASN A 10 17.75 21.95 -1.30
C ASN A 10 18.31 21.73 0.12
N MET A 11 17.88 20.66 0.75
CA MET A 11 18.63 20.07 1.85
C MET A 11 19.29 18.78 1.34
N PRO A 12 20.57 18.54 1.65
CA PRO A 12 21.20 17.29 1.30
C PRO A 12 20.50 16.18 2.05
N LEU A 13 19.91 15.25 1.32
CA LEU A 13 19.47 13.97 1.88
C LEU A 13 20.70 13.32 2.50
N GLN A 14 20.75 13.27 3.82
CA GLN A 14 21.56 12.27 4.49
C GLN A 14 20.90 10.93 4.18
N THR A 15 21.50 10.22 3.25
CA THR A 15 21.25 8.80 3.00
C THR A 15 21.61 8.06 4.27
N ILE A 16 20.59 7.66 5.02
CA ILE A 16 20.77 6.61 6.04
C ILE A 16 20.88 5.32 5.25
N PHE A 17 22.11 4.81 5.21
CA PHE A 17 22.44 3.55 4.55
C PHE A 17 21.61 2.41 5.14
N ALA A 18 20.85 1.74 4.27
CA ALA A 18 20.56 0.34 4.49
C ALA A 18 21.88 -0.41 4.33
N GLU A 19 22.32 -1.11 5.37
CA GLU A 19 23.46 -2.01 5.26
C GLU A 19 23.16 -3.07 4.21
N GLU A 20 24.03 -3.16 3.22
CA GLU A 20 24.02 -4.21 2.21
C GLU A 20 24.22 -5.57 2.91
N PHE A 21 23.19 -6.40 2.89
CA PHE A 21 23.39 -7.81 3.14
C PHE A 21 24.01 -8.44 1.89
N THR A 22 25.30 -8.68 1.94
CA THR A 22 26.00 -9.49 0.96
C THR A 22 25.50 -10.93 1.05
N SER A 23 24.79 -11.37 0.02
CA SER A 23 24.43 -12.77 -0.15
C SER A 23 25.69 -13.59 -0.46
N GLY A 24 26.06 -14.46 0.46
CA GLY A 24 27.02 -15.53 0.20
C GLY A 24 26.40 -16.56 -0.74
N ASN A 25 27.11 -16.85 -1.80
CA ASN A 25 26.79 -17.86 -2.79
C ASN A 25 27.00 -19.27 -2.19
N PRO A 26 26.06 -20.21 -2.26
CA PRO A 26 26.36 -21.61 -2.05
C PRO A 26 26.43 -22.35 -3.37
N ASP A 27 27.46 -23.15 -3.48
CA ASP A 27 27.79 -24.05 -4.57
C ASP A 27 26.70 -25.09 -4.86
N VAL A 28 26.65 -25.44 -6.13
CA VAL A 28 25.82 -26.43 -6.80
C VAL A 28 26.09 -27.85 -6.28
N VAL A 29 25.03 -28.56 -5.91
CA VAL A 29 24.95 -30.03 -6.03
C VAL A 29 23.56 -30.40 -6.56
N SER A 30 23.59 -31.07 -7.69
CA SER A 30 22.46 -31.69 -8.36
C SER A 30 22.09 -33.01 -7.70
N GLU A 31 20.79 -33.27 -7.46
CA GLU A 31 20.20 -34.60 -7.57
C GLU A 31 18.69 -34.49 -7.81
N GLU A 32 18.24 -35.20 -8.85
CA GLU A 32 16.84 -35.37 -9.26
C GLU A 32 16.14 -36.33 -8.31
N GLU A 33 14.95 -35.98 -7.84
CA GLU A 33 13.93 -36.97 -7.47
C GLU A 33 12.54 -36.49 -7.82
N THR A 34 11.78 -37.40 -8.46
CA THR A 34 10.45 -37.25 -9.01
C THR A 34 9.35 -37.26 -7.94
N PRO A 35 8.20 -36.59 -8.15
CA PRO A 35 7.10 -36.57 -7.17
C PRO A 35 6.18 -37.77 -7.32
N GLU A 36 5.91 -38.44 -6.21
CA GLU A 36 4.86 -39.43 -6.10
C GLU A 36 3.48 -38.81 -5.90
N ILE A 37 2.55 -39.26 -6.72
CA ILE A 37 1.12 -38.92 -6.71
C ILE A 37 0.44 -39.81 -5.67
N PHE A 38 -0.25 -39.21 -4.69
CA PHE A 38 -1.24 -39.92 -3.88
C PHE A 38 -2.67 -39.56 -4.30
N THR A 39 -3.37 -40.60 -4.79
CA THR A 39 -4.79 -40.59 -5.12
C THR A 39 -5.64 -40.78 -3.87
N ASN A 40 -6.74 -40.02 -3.79
CA ASN A 40 -7.84 -40.24 -2.85
C ASN A 40 -8.62 -41.54 -3.17
N GLU A 41 -8.98 -42.25 -2.11
CA GLU A 41 -10.22 -43.06 -2.11
C GLU A 41 -10.93 -42.96 -0.75
N GLU A 42 -12.23 -42.73 -0.85
CA GLU A 42 -13.21 -42.60 0.21
C GLU A 42 -13.45 -43.91 0.97
N GLN A 43 -13.81 -43.85 2.24
CA GLN A 43 -14.98 -44.56 2.76
C GLN A 43 -15.41 -44.11 4.17
N GLU A 44 -16.71 -43.85 4.27
CA GLU A 44 -17.48 -43.60 5.49
C GLU A 44 -17.46 -44.79 6.47
N THR A 45 -17.47 -44.53 7.78
CA THR A 45 -18.42 -45.16 8.70
C THR A 45 -18.46 -44.39 10.05
N ALA A 46 -19.68 -44.26 10.55
CA ALA A 46 -20.05 -43.64 11.81
C ALA A 46 -19.59 -44.41 13.06
N GLY A 47 -19.36 -43.67 14.13
CA GLY A 47 -19.15 -44.25 15.46
C GLY A 47 -18.96 -43.14 16.50
N GLU A 48 -20.02 -42.81 17.21
CA GLU A 48 -20.02 -41.97 18.41
C GLU A 48 -19.14 -42.56 19.49
N THR A 49 -18.25 -41.76 20.07
CA THR A 49 -17.89 -41.85 21.50
C THR A 49 -17.40 -40.50 21.99
N ASP A 50 -18.07 -40.02 23.02
CA ASP A 50 -17.65 -38.92 23.90
C ASP A 50 -16.23 -39.17 24.42
N GLU A 51 -15.30 -38.25 24.16
CA GLU A 51 -14.11 -38.09 25.00
C GLU A 51 -13.83 -36.57 25.22
N GLU A 52 -13.83 -36.27 26.46
CA GLU A 52 -13.51 -35.08 27.21
C GLU A 52 -12.53 -34.09 26.50
N LEU A 53 -13.03 -32.87 26.32
CA LEU A 53 -12.19 -31.68 26.20
C LEU A 53 -11.28 -31.59 27.42
N SER A 54 -10.03 -31.99 27.26
CA SER A 54 -8.98 -31.64 28.24
C SER A 54 -8.82 -30.13 28.22
N VAL A 55 -9.31 -29.51 29.28
CA VAL A 55 -9.03 -28.15 29.69
C VAL A 55 -7.50 -28.01 29.75
N PHE A 56 -6.94 -27.22 28.84
CA PHE A 56 -5.58 -26.73 29.01
C PHE A 56 -5.57 -25.96 30.32
N SER A 57 -4.92 -26.54 31.33
CA SER A 57 -4.62 -25.86 32.56
C SER A 57 -3.91 -24.54 32.20
N SER A 58 -4.48 -23.45 32.70
CA SER A 58 -3.85 -22.14 32.73
C SER A 58 -2.44 -22.30 33.36
N GLU A 59 -1.39 -22.32 32.51
CA GLU A 59 -0.08 -21.94 32.98
C GLU A 59 -0.21 -20.51 33.46
N GLU A 60 0.15 -20.30 34.70
CA GLU A 60 0.14 -19.02 35.40
C GLU A 60 0.85 -18.00 34.50
N VAL A 61 0.08 -17.07 33.95
CA VAL A 61 0.59 -15.83 33.38
C VAL A 61 1.34 -15.16 34.52
N PRO A 62 2.66 -14.87 34.43
CA PRO A 62 3.30 -14.11 35.47
C PRO A 62 2.54 -12.77 35.58
N GLU A 63 1.85 -12.58 36.69
CA GLU A 63 1.34 -11.26 37.08
C GLU A 63 2.54 -10.33 37.10
N PHE A 64 2.62 -9.47 36.09
CA PHE A 64 3.50 -8.34 36.13
C PHE A 64 2.97 -7.45 37.27
N ASN A 65 3.57 -7.55 38.43
CA ASN A 65 3.39 -6.60 39.50
C ASN A 65 3.76 -5.22 38.94
N ASP A 66 2.77 -4.49 38.51
CA ASP A 66 2.87 -3.04 38.45
C ASP A 66 3.30 -2.59 39.86
N ALA A 67 4.39 -1.85 39.90
CA ALA A 67 4.98 -1.39 41.16
C ALA A 67 3.90 -0.75 42.04
N PRO A 68 3.96 -0.94 43.38
CA PRO A 68 2.91 -0.59 44.25
C PRO A 68 2.58 0.91 44.24
N ASP A 69 1.27 1.18 44.35
CA ASP A 69 0.63 2.46 44.64
C ASP A 69 1.21 3.13 45.92
N GLU A 70 2.37 3.72 45.86
CA GLU A 70 2.84 4.63 46.91
C GLU A 70 3.53 5.89 46.34
N ALA A 71 2.90 6.54 45.38
CA ALA A 71 3.25 7.94 45.00
C ALA A 71 2.03 8.72 44.47
N MET A 72 0.84 8.45 44.99
CA MET A 72 -0.32 9.31 44.74
C MET A 72 -0.47 10.34 45.83
N ALA A 73 0.36 11.37 45.84
CA ALA A 73 0.08 12.58 46.61
C ALA A 73 0.83 13.76 45.93
N ALA A 74 0.03 14.57 45.30
CA ALA A 74 0.25 15.93 44.81
C ALA A 74 0.00 16.10 43.34
N ALA A 75 -1.25 16.06 42.91
CA ALA A 75 -1.68 16.74 41.70
C ALA A 75 -1.65 18.26 41.97
N GLU A 76 -0.51 18.85 41.96
CA GLU A 76 -0.41 20.29 41.81
C GLU A 76 -0.68 20.63 40.33
N ASN A 77 -1.63 21.51 40.12
CA ASN A 77 -2.02 22.07 38.83
C ASN A 77 -0.89 22.99 38.35
N GLU A 78 0.23 22.41 37.96
CA GLU A 78 1.35 23.13 37.36
C GLU A 78 1.07 23.24 35.86
N GLN A 79 0.93 24.46 35.42
CA GLN A 79 1.05 24.83 34.00
C GLN A 79 2.34 24.21 33.45
N ALA A 80 2.22 23.18 32.64
CA ALA A 80 3.28 22.25 32.34
C ALA A 80 4.47 22.96 31.70
N GLY A 81 5.55 23.09 32.43
CA GLY A 81 6.86 23.39 31.91
C GLY A 81 7.30 22.25 30.95
N GLU A 82 8.23 22.54 30.07
CA GLU A 82 8.85 21.59 29.18
C GLU A 82 9.63 20.53 29.97
N ILE A 83 9.44 19.25 29.63
CA ILE A 83 10.02 18.11 30.31
C ILE A 83 11.10 17.49 29.43
N ASP A 84 12.34 17.59 29.85
CA ASP A 84 13.43 16.82 29.23
C ASP A 84 13.40 15.39 29.80
N LEU A 85 13.01 14.43 28.96
CA LEU A 85 12.94 13.01 29.34
C LEU A 85 14.27 12.43 29.78
N THR A 86 15.39 13.05 29.42
CA THR A 86 16.75 12.57 29.78
C THR A 86 17.14 12.94 31.20
N THR A 87 16.68 14.06 31.71
CA THR A 87 17.17 14.65 32.96
C THR A 87 16.10 14.89 34.01
N SER A 88 14.82 14.81 33.62
CA SER A 88 13.70 15.13 34.53
C SER A 88 13.60 14.13 35.70
N ASN A 89 13.47 14.63 36.90
CA ASN A 89 13.20 13.84 38.08
C ASN A 89 11.75 13.32 38.16
N LYS A 90 10.87 13.76 37.26
CA LYS A 90 9.50 13.23 37.07
C LYS A 90 9.49 11.89 36.32
N VAL A 91 10.62 11.48 35.74
CA VAL A 91 10.79 10.15 35.15
C VAL A 91 11.15 9.16 36.26
N VAL A 92 10.21 8.27 36.58
CA VAL A 92 10.36 7.26 37.63
C VAL A 92 10.53 5.89 36.98
N ASN A 93 11.58 5.17 37.34
CA ASN A 93 11.90 3.85 36.77
C ASN A 93 11.90 3.81 35.24
N GLY A 94 12.36 4.89 34.62
CA GLY A 94 12.42 5.02 33.15
C GLY A 94 11.08 5.32 32.48
N VAL A 95 10.08 5.76 33.25
CA VAL A 95 8.75 6.11 32.73
C VAL A 95 8.30 7.48 33.22
N TYR A 96 7.83 8.31 32.30
CA TYR A 96 7.03 9.48 32.61
C TYR A 96 5.56 9.13 32.42
N THR A 97 4.76 9.24 33.47
CA THR A 97 3.32 8.95 33.43
C THR A 97 2.50 10.23 33.32
N ILE A 98 1.68 10.31 32.24
CA ILE A 98 0.67 11.34 32.07
C ILE A 98 -0.62 10.84 32.75
N SER A 99 -1.01 11.45 33.85
CA SER A 99 -2.19 11.09 34.66
C SER A 99 -3.21 12.22 34.77
N SER A 100 -3.07 13.27 33.96
CA SER A 100 -4.01 14.41 33.90
C SER A 100 -4.27 14.84 32.47
N ALA A 101 -5.44 15.41 32.24
CA ALA A 101 -5.77 16.08 30.98
C ALA A 101 -4.93 17.37 30.79
N GLY A 102 -4.97 17.93 29.59
CA GLY A 102 -4.30 19.17 29.23
C GLY A 102 -3.00 18.97 28.45
N ASP A 103 -2.08 19.94 28.58
CA ASP A 103 -0.87 20.04 27.75
C ASP A 103 0.34 19.44 28.46
N HIS A 104 1.03 18.53 27.79
CA HIS A 104 2.27 17.89 28.25
C HIS A 104 3.35 18.06 27.17
N LYS A 105 4.46 18.76 27.51
CA LYS A 105 5.52 19.10 26.55
C LYS A 105 6.79 18.34 26.86
N PHE A 106 7.34 17.66 25.87
CA PHE A 106 8.52 16.79 25.98
C PHE A 106 9.61 17.19 24.99
N ILE A 107 10.84 17.16 25.48
CA ILE A 107 12.07 17.23 24.70
C ILE A 107 13.01 16.10 25.11
N CYS A 108 14.04 15.88 24.30
CA CYS A 108 15.19 15.05 24.66
C CYS A 108 16.47 15.80 24.33
N SER A 109 17.29 16.07 25.32
CA SER A 109 18.64 16.65 25.10
C SER A 109 19.58 15.64 24.41
N GLN A 110 19.29 14.34 24.51
CA GLN A 110 19.98 13.23 23.85
C GLN A 110 19.01 12.03 23.70
N GLU A 111 19.42 11.01 22.94
CA GLU A 111 18.67 9.74 22.87
C GLU A 111 18.49 9.15 24.27
N THR A 112 17.29 8.63 24.56
CA THR A 112 16.97 8.06 25.86
C THR A 112 16.17 6.76 25.73
N GLY A 113 16.31 5.88 26.73
CA GLY A 113 15.42 4.71 26.93
C GLY A 113 14.18 5.04 27.78
N ASN A 114 14.07 6.25 28.31
CA ASN A 114 12.92 6.68 29.10
C ASN A 114 11.68 6.84 28.22
N ARG A 115 10.53 6.39 28.73
CA ARG A 115 9.29 6.20 27.96
C ARG A 115 8.20 7.13 28.46
N ILE A 116 7.18 7.34 27.63
CA ILE A 116 5.96 8.09 28.01
C ILE A 116 4.81 7.10 28.07
N VAL A 117 4.04 7.15 29.16
CA VAL A 117 2.81 6.36 29.35
C VAL A 117 1.65 7.28 29.68
N VAL A 118 0.57 7.18 28.94
CA VAL A 118 -0.69 7.87 29.25
C VAL A 118 -1.57 6.91 30.05
N ASP A 119 -1.92 7.28 31.28
CA ASP A 119 -2.80 6.54 32.17
C ASP A 119 -4.14 7.27 32.32
N GLY A 120 -5.23 6.60 31.96
CA GLY A 120 -6.58 7.15 31.97
C GLY A 120 -7.30 7.15 33.34
N THR A 121 -6.66 6.67 34.40
CA THR A 121 -7.35 6.44 35.70
C THR A 121 -8.10 7.67 36.23
N ASN A 122 -7.58 8.88 35.97
CA ASN A 122 -8.21 10.13 36.44
C ASN A 122 -8.64 11.04 35.28
N ILE A 123 -8.81 10.49 34.06
CA ILE A 123 -9.08 11.25 32.85
C ILE A 123 -10.40 10.75 32.24
N SER A 124 -11.32 11.67 31.98
CA SER A 124 -12.63 11.38 31.42
C SER A 124 -12.58 11.31 29.88
N GLU A 125 -13.51 10.58 29.25
CA GLU A 125 -13.70 10.55 27.79
C GLU A 125 -13.89 11.93 27.14
N LYS A 126 -14.36 12.93 27.89
CA LYS A 126 -14.58 14.31 27.42
C LYS A 126 -13.35 15.18 27.50
N ASP A 127 -12.31 14.69 28.13
CA ASP A 127 -11.06 15.42 28.27
C ASP A 127 -10.21 15.30 27.02
N ASN A 128 -9.22 16.17 26.90
CA ASN A 128 -8.23 16.15 25.86
C ASN A 128 -6.85 16.08 26.50
N ILE A 129 -6.01 15.22 25.97
CA ILE A 129 -4.61 15.07 26.32
C ILE A 129 -3.79 15.55 25.13
N ASN A 130 -3.07 16.66 25.28
CA ASN A 130 -2.19 17.18 24.24
C ASN A 130 -0.75 16.86 24.59
N ILE A 131 -0.09 16.07 23.76
CA ILE A 131 1.31 15.66 23.91
C ILE A 131 2.11 16.40 22.85
N TYR A 132 2.96 17.33 23.28
CA TYR A 132 3.87 18.07 22.40
C TYR A 132 5.22 17.36 22.41
N LEU A 133 5.65 16.87 21.27
CA LEU A 133 6.97 16.27 21.07
C LEU A 133 7.82 17.25 20.24
N ASP A 134 8.92 17.72 20.82
CA ASP A 134 9.88 18.58 20.14
C ASP A 134 11.27 17.93 20.16
N ASN A 135 11.65 17.38 19.01
CA ASN A 135 12.89 16.63 18.83
C ASN A 135 13.09 15.51 19.88
N VAL A 136 12.00 14.84 20.22
CA VAL A 136 12.02 13.70 21.17
C VAL A 136 12.65 12.48 20.50
N ASN A 137 13.61 11.85 21.15
CA ASN A 137 14.32 10.67 20.66
C ASN A 137 14.34 9.56 21.70
N ILE A 138 13.34 8.68 21.64
CA ILE A 138 13.21 7.51 22.53
C ILE A 138 13.59 6.25 21.75
N ASN A 139 14.57 5.50 22.26
CA ASN A 139 15.04 4.23 21.75
C ASN A 139 15.16 3.24 22.94
N THR A 140 14.08 2.52 23.19
CA THR A 140 13.95 1.63 24.35
C THR A 140 14.12 0.17 24.01
N SER A 141 14.60 -0.63 24.95
CA SER A 141 14.60 -2.10 24.89
C SER A 141 13.58 -2.73 25.83
N VAL A 142 12.78 -1.92 26.51
CA VAL A 142 11.78 -2.36 27.51
C VAL A 142 10.48 -1.64 27.26
N GLY A 143 9.47 -2.34 26.76
CA GLY A 143 8.14 -1.78 26.50
C GLY A 143 8.06 -0.77 25.33
N PRO A 144 6.92 -0.15 25.14
CA PRO A 144 6.70 0.83 24.07
C PRO A 144 7.38 2.17 24.38
N ALA A 145 7.82 2.90 23.35
CA ALA A 145 8.41 4.23 23.55
C ALA A 145 7.36 5.26 24.03
N LEU A 146 6.16 5.21 23.45
CA LEU A 146 4.98 5.93 23.94
C LEU A 146 3.80 4.96 23.98
N ARG A 147 3.11 4.89 25.12
CA ARG A 147 1.91 4.05 25.30
C ARG A 147 0.68 4.86 25.69
N ILE A 148 -0.42 4.56 25.05
CA ILE A 148 -1.77 4.98 25.47
C ILE A 148 -2.42 3.75 26.08
N ASN A 149 -2.58 3.73 27.40
CA ASN A 149 -3.10 2.57 28.13
C ASN A 149 -4.55 2.24 27.76
N LEU A 150 -4.97 1.00 28.02
CA LEU A 150 -6.31 0.51 27.69
C LEU A 150 -7.43 1.30 28.37
N ASN A 151 -7.17 1.86 29.56
CA ASN A 151 -8.13 2.64 30.33
C ASN A 151 -8.26 4.12 29.87
N VAL A 152 -7.54 4.53 28.81
CA VAL A 152 -7.69 5.88 28.26
C VAL A 152 -8.87 5.91 27.32
N GLU A 153 -9.86 6.73 27.61
CA GLU A 153 -11.05 7.00 26.79
C GLU A 153 -11.01 8.40 26.16
N ALA A 154 -10.17 9.28 26.70
CA ALA A 154 -9.96 10.65 26.23
C ALA A 154 -9.36 10.72 24.80
N THR A 155 -9.60 11.84 24.12
CA THR A 155 -8.88 12.12 22.87
C THR A 155 -7.43 12.48 23.17
N VAL A 156 -6.49 11.75 22.58
CA VAL A 156 -5.05 12.03 22.65
C VAL A 156 -4.59 12.69 21.36
N THR A 157 -4.00 13.86 21.46
CA THR A 157 -3.42 14.57 20.30
C THR A 157 -1.91 14.71 20.51
N ILE A 158 -1.14 14.19 19.56
CA ILE A 158 0.32 14.34 19.50
C ILE A 158 0.65 15.48 18.52
N HIS A 159 1.26 16.53 19.04
CA HIS A 159 1.74 17.70 18.30
C HIS A 159 3.23 17.55 18.05
N LEU A 160 3.64 17.56 16.79
CA LEU A 160 5.02 17.33 16.38
C LEU A 160 5.73 18.65 16.04
N THR A 161 6.91 18.85 16.61
CA THR A 161 7.88 19.89 16.24
C THR A 161 9.21 19.19 15.93
N GLY A 162 9.86 19.53 14.81
CA GLY A 162 11.13 18.93 14.41
C GLY A 162 11.01 17.41 14.13
N THR A 163 12.06 16.66 14.44
CA THR A 163 12.14 15.22 14.18
C THR A 163 12.04 14.42 15.46
N ASN A 164 11.01 13.58 15.54
CA ASN A 164 10.72 12.76 16.71
C ASN A 164 10.87 11.28 16.39
N SER A 165 11.45 10.51 17.30
CA SER A 165 11.65 9.06 17.17
C SER A 165 11.07 8.33 18.38
N LEU A 166 10.20 7.37 18.11
CA LEU A 166 9.58 6.46 19.08
C LEU A 166 9.91 5.02 18.68
N ILE A 167 11.03 4.51 19.16
CA ILE A 167 11.58 3.23 18.74
C ILE A 167 11.59 2.25 19.91
N THR A 168 11.11 1.02 19.67
CA THR A 168 11.28 -0.09 20.60
C THR A 168 12.01 -1.26 19.94
N LYS A 169 12.85 -1.92 20.72
CA LYS A 169 13.49 -3.20 20.41
C LYS A 169 12.83 -4.35 21.15
N ASP A 170 11.82 -4.06 21.95
CA ASP A 170 11.04 -5.07 22.65
C ASP A 170 10.04 -5.71 21.68
N ASN A 171 10.10 -7.02 21.53
CA ASN A 171 9.34 -7.77 20.53
C ASN A 171 7.81 -7.67 20.69
N TRP A 172 7.36 -7.32 21.88
CA TRP A 172 5.95 -7.40 22.26
C TRP A 172 5.21 -6.06 22.20
N TYR A 173 5.93 -4.97 21.92
CA TYR A 173 5.39 -3.63 22.01
C TYR A 173 5.58 -2.81 20.72
N ALA A 174 4.69 -1.87 20.50
CA ALA A 174 4.76 -0.93 19.39
C ALA A 174 5.66 0.28 19.73
N GLY A 175 6.20 0.93 18.72
CA GLY A 175 6.90 2.20 18.94
C GLY A 175 5.99 3.24 19.56
N LEU A 176 4.83 3.48 18.94
CA LEU A 176 3.68 4.21 19.49
C LEU A 176 2.53 3.23 19.67
N GLN A 177 2.32 2.78 20.91
CA GLN A 177 1.34 1.75 21.22
C GLN A 177 -0.03 2.33 21.58
N LYS A 178 -1.07 1.79 20.94
CA LYS A 178 -2.46 2.11 21.16
C LYS A 178 -3.33 0.90 20.88
N ASP A 179 -3.79 0.24 21.92
CA ASP A 179 -4.59 -1.00 21.86
C ASP A 179 -6.07 -0.78 22.21
N ASN A 180 -6.53 0.45 22.31
CA ASN A 180 -7.88 0.85 22.71
C ASN A 180 -8.62 1.55 21.57
N GLU A 181 -9.87 1.95 21.81
CA GLU A 181 -10.70 2.68 20.85
C GLU A 181 -10.63 4.21 21.03
N ALA A 182 -9.85 4.72 21.98
CA ALA A 182 -9.66 6.16 22.16
C ALA A 182 -9.16 6.81 20.84
N ARG A 183 -9.56 8.03 20.61
CA ARG A 183 -9.13 8.77 19.42
C ARG A 183 -7.70 9.25 19.56
N LEU A 184 -6.83 8.86 18.62
CA LEU A 184 -5.47 9.36 18.49
C LEU A 184 -5.35 10.27 17.28
N ILE A 185 -4.88 11.50 17.50
CA ILE A 185 -4.57 12.46 16.42
C ILE A 185 -3.07 12.74 16.44
N ILE A 186 -2.40 12.58 15.31
CA ILE A 186 -1.00 12.92 15.13
C ILE A 186 -0.93 14.05 14.10
N LYS A 187 -0.36 15.18 14.47
CA LYS A 187 -0.30 16.35 13.60
C LYS A 187 0.93 17.23 13.87
N THR A 188 1.29 18.09 12.92
CA THR A 188 2.30 19.13 13.14
C THR A 188 1.80 20.15 14.16
N ASN A 189 2.69 20.66 15.00
CA ASN A 189 2.40 21.81 15.84
C ASN A 189 2.28 23.07 14.95
N ASN A 190 1.10 23.67 14.89
CA ASN A 190 0.76 24.77 13.95
C ASN A 190 1.53 26.07 14.19
N SER A 191 2.37 26.15 15.21
CA SER A 191 3.17 27.35 15.51
C SER A 191 4.45 27.46 14.69
N ASP A 192 4.88 26.39 14.01
CA ASP A 192 6.15 26.36 13.28
C ASP A 192 5.98 26.07 11.79
N ALA A 193 6.76 26.78 10.97
CA ALA A 193 6.77 26.65 9.52
C ALA A 193 7.39 25.31 9.02
N THR A 194 7.95 24.50 9.91
CA THR A 194 8.56 23.21 9.59
C THR A 194 7.61 22.07 9.92
N ALA A 195 7.32 21.23 8.92
CA ALA A 195 6.48 20.05 9.12
C ALA A 195 7.11 19.13 10.17
N GLY A 196 6.36 18.80 11.22
CA GLY A 196 6.77 17.85 12.24
C GLY A 196 6.89 16.44 11.66
N ILE A 197 7.93 15.72 12.08
CA ILE A 197 8.25 14.35 11.62
C ILE A 197 8.15 13.40 12.80
N LEU A 198 7.48 12.26 12.60
CA LEU A 198 7.44 11.14 13.53
C LEU A 198 8.03 9.87 12.89
N ASN A 199 9.06 9.30 13.50
CA ASN A 199 9.57 7.97 13.21
C ASN A 199 9.10 7.02 14.33
N ALA A 200 8.22 6.07 14.04
CA ALA A 200 7.72 5.11 15.01
C ALA A 200 8.02 3.68 14.56
N ARG A 201 8.77 2.91 15.36
CA ARG A 201 9.28 1.61 14.93
C ARG A 201 9.20 0.54 16.01
N SER A 202 8.73 -0.66 15.61
CA SER A 202 8.93 -1.91 16.33
C SER A 202 9.97 -2.73 15.54
N ILE A 203 11.23 -2.79 16.01
CA ILE A 203 12.36 -3.24 15.18
C ILE A 203 12.27 -4.73 14.86
N ASP A 204 12.10 -5.58 15.86
CA ASP A 204 12.10 -7.04 15.69
C ASP A 204 10.78 -7.69 16.15
N GLY A 205 9.74 -6.85 16.40
CA GLY A 205 8.55 -7.26 17.13
C GLY A 205 7.38 -7.74 16.29
N ASP A 206 6.50 -8.47 16.96
CA ASP A 206 5.18 -8.85 16.47
C ASP A 206 4.17 -7.69 16.52
N SER A 207 4.56 -6.55 17.10
CA SER A 207 3.72 -5.36 17.29
C SER A 207 3.83 -4.38 16.12
N ALA A 208 2.88 -3.45 16.02
CA ALA A 208 2.90 -2.42 14.99
C ALA A 208 4.02 -1.37 15.20
N GLY A 209 4.36 -0.60 14.16
CA GLY A 209 5.15 0.63 14.33
C GLY A 209 4.35 1.68 15.09
N ILE A 210 3.10 1.95 14.63
CA ILE A 210 2.07 2.74 15.30
C ILE A 210 0.81 1.88 15.39
N GLY A 211 0.31 1.64 16.60
CA GLY A 211 -0.93 0.92 16.81
C GLY A 211 -0.83 -0.22 17.81
N GLY A 212 -1.29 -1.43 17.42
CA GLY A 212 -1.42 -2.55 18.31
C GLY A 212 -0.10 -3.11 18.85
N GLY A 213 -0.05 -3.37 20.15
CA GLY A 213 0.99 -4.15 20.81
C GLY A 213 0.56 -5.61 20.93
N PHE A 214 1.48 -6.55 20.80
CA PHE A 214 1.15 -7.98 20.88
C PHE A 214 0.63 -8.38 22.27
N TYR A 215 1.21 -7.82 23.33
CA TYR A 215 0.64 -7.89 24.68
C TYR A 215 -0.34 -6.72 24.88
N GLY A 216 -1.55 -6.92 24.46
CA GLY A 216 -2.66 -5.98 24.54
C GLY A 216 -3.86 -6.57 23.83
N SER A 217 -4.78 -5.75 23.34
CA SER A 217 -5.81 -6.23 22.42
C SER A 217 -5.22 -6.60 21.05
N GLY A 218 -4.01 -6.14 20.75
CA GLY A 218 -3.32 -6.33 19.46
C GLY A 218 -3.96 -5.59 18.30
N SER A 219 -5.25 -5.30 18.38
CA SER A 219 -6.01 -4.56 17.38
C SER A 219 -5.86 -3.06 17.57
N CYS A 220 -5.97 -2.32 16.49
CA CYS A 220 -5.85 -0.87 16.50
C CYS A 220 -6.97 -0.24 15.68
N SER A 221 -7.54 0.85 16.20
CA SER A 221 -8.57 1.65 15.53
C SER A 221 -8.43 3.14 15.86
N ASN A 222 -9.17 3.98 15.14
CA ASN A 222 -9.38 5.40 15.44
C ASN A 222 -8.09 6.23 15.50
N ILE A 223 -7.22 6.07 14.49
CA ILE A 223 -5.99 6.86 14.29
C ILE A 223 -6.21 7.89 13.19
N ILE A 224 -5.86 9.15 13.46
CA ILE A 224 -5.87 10.24 12.50
C ILE A 224 -4.44 10.81 12.39
N ILE A 225 -3.91 10.84 11.17
CA ILE A 225 -2.64 11.48 10.83
C ILE A 225 -2.97 12.68 9.95
N ASP A 226 -2.68 13.89 10.42
CA ASP A 226 -3.12 15.11 9.77
C ASP A 226 -1.99 16.13 9.64
N SER A 227 -1.71 16.54 8.40
CA SER A 227 -0.78 17.63 8.07
C SER A 227 0.61 17.48 8.70
N CYS A 228 1.18 16.26 8.68
CA CYS A 228 2.53 15.96 9.22
C CYS A 228 3.25 14.90 8.39
N SER A 229 4.50 14.60 8.76
CA SER A 229 5.26 13.49 8.18
C SER A 229 5.37 12.33 9.16
N VAL A 230 5.04 11.11 8.71
CA VAL A 230 5.12 9.89 9.51
C VAL A 230 5.90 8.81 8.78
N ILE A 231 6.86 8.22 9.45
CA ILE A 231 7.57 7.01 9.01
C ILE A 231 7.30 5.95 10.07
N ALA A 232 6.56 4.90 9.70
CA ALA A 232 6.19 3.83 10.61
C ALA A 232 6.66 2.48 10.07
N SER A 233 7.27 1.66 10.90
CA SER A 233 7.73 0.34 10.45
C SER A 233 7.65 -0.73 11.53
N SER A 234 7.39 -1.95 11.07
CA SER A 234 7.39 -3.16 11.90
C SER A 234 8.02 -4.32 11.13
N LYS A 235 8.38 -5.37 11.83
CA LYS A 235 8.82 -6.64 11.22
C LYS A 235 7.64 -7.55 10.95
N TYR A 236 6.83 -7.86 11.95
CA TYR A 236 5.74 -8.83 11.87
C TYR A 236 4.34 -8.20 12.02
N GLY A 237 4.21 -7.10 12.76
CA GLY A 237 2.99 -6.29 12.82
C GLY A 237 2.83 -5.39 11.60
N ALA A 238 1.77 -4.60 11.54
CA ALA A 238 1.61 -3.57 10.53
C ALA A 238 2.57 -2.39 10.77
N GLY A 239 2.97 -1.67 9.72
CA GLY A 239 3.65 -0.38 9.91
C GLY A 239 2.76 0.58 10.71
N ILE A 240 1.49 0.75 10.30
CA ILE A 240 0.44 1.48 11.02
C ILE A 240 -0.78 0.56 11.08
N GLY A 241 -1.21 0.18 12.28
CA GLY A 241 -2.41 -0.67 12.46
C GLY A 241 -2.25 -1.78 13.48
N GLY A 242 -2.69 -3.01 13.13
CA GLY A 242 -2.69 -4.14 14.04
C GLY A 242 -1.34 -4.80 14.25
N SER A 243 -1.14 -5.44 15.42
CA SER A 243 -0.06 -6.38 15.65
C SER A 243 -0.28 -7.68 14.86
N LYS A 244 0.68 -8.58 14.87
CA LYS A 244 0.61 -9.88 14.18
C LYS A 244 -0.64 -10.66 14.59
N GLY A 245 -1.44 -11.08 13.61
CA GLY A 245 -2.70 -11.78 13.80
C GLY A 245 -3.90 -10.87 14.14
N HIS A 246 -3.72 -9.57 14.29
CA HIS A 246 -4.74 -8.65 14.76
C HIS A 246 -5.19 -7.62 13.72
N ALA A 247 -6.36 -7.02 13.97
CA ALA A 247 -7.01 -6.08 13.07
C ALA A 247 -6.40 -4.67 13.13
N GLY A 248 -6.46 -3.97 11.98
CA GLY A 248 -6.20 -2.53 11.90
C GLY A 248 -7.32 -1.85 11.12
N SER A 249 -8.03 -0.93 11.74
CA SER A 249 -9.19 -0.25 11.13
C SER A 249 -9.25 1.22 11.52
N ASP A 250 -10.15 1.95 10.87
CA ASP A 250 -10.46 3.35 11.19
C ASP A 250 -9.22 4.25 11.24
N ILE A 251 -8.34 4.10 10.24
CA ILE A 251 -7.13 4.90 10.08
C ILE A 251 -7.40 5.96 9.02
N THR A 252 -7.27 7.23 9.40
CA THR A 252 -7.48 8.36 8.50
C THR A 252 -6.17 9.15 8.33
N ILE A 253 -5.79 9.39 7.08
CA ILE A 253 -4.58 10.14 6.71
C ILE A 253 -5.02 11.34 5.86
N ASN A 254 -4.76 12.56 6.35
CA ASN A 254 -5.11 13.80 5.67
C ASN A 254 -3.87 14.64 5.43
N ASN A 255 -3.68 15.14 4.21
CA ASN A 255 -2.63 16.11 3.83
C ASN A 255 -1.22 15.79 4.38
N SER A 256 -0.91 14.52 4.57
CA SER A 256 0.30 14.06 5.26
C SER A 256 1.24 13.30 4.33
N SER A 257 2.52 13.33 4.66
CA SER A 257 3.53 12.48 4.02
C SER A 257 3.75 11.24 4.86
N VAL A 258 3.22 10.10 4.44
CA VAL A 258 3.30 8.84 5.23
C VAL A 258 4.12 7.80 4.48
N THR A 259 5.09 7.22 5.16
CA THR A 259 5.79 6.00 4.73
C THR A 259 5.56 4.92 5.78
N ALA A 260 4.79 3.90 5.43
CA ALA A 260 4.46 2.80 6.32
C ALA A 260 4.93 1.46 5.74
N SER A 261 5.66 0.68 6.52
CA SER A 261 6.26 -0.55 6.03
C SER A 261 6.20 -1.69 7.03
N SER A 262 6.15 -2.91 6.50
CA SER A 262 6.32 -4.13 7.27
C SER A 262 7.06 -5.19 6.45
N THR A 263 7.70 -6.14 7.11
CA THR A 263 8.20 -7.34 6.44
C THR A 263 7.06 -8.34 6.23
N ASP A 264 6.32 -8.68 7.26
CA ASP A 264 5.30 -9.74 7.22
C ASP A 264 3.85 -9.21 7.28
N GLY A 265 3.59 -8.10 7.99
CA GLY A 265 2.29 -7.44 8.03
C GLY A 265 2.07 -6.47 6.87
N ALA A 266 0.94 -5.79 6.82
CA ALA A 266 0.72 -4.71 5.86
C ALA A 266 1.53 -3.46 6.22
N GLY A 267 1.83 -2.61 5.26
CA GLY A 267 2.32 -1.25 5.54
C GLY A 267 1.29 -0.49 6.38
N ILE A 268 0.02 -0.46 5.93
CA ILE A 268 -1.12 0.13 6.65
C ILE A 268 -2.24 -0.90 6.70
N GLY A 269 -2.84 -1.10 7.89
CA GLY A 269 -3.97 -1.99 8.10
C GLY A 269 -3.68 -3.10 9.11
N SER A 270 -3.74 -4.38 8.71
CA SER A 270 -3.59 -5.51 9.60
C SER A 270 -2.34 -6.34 9.32
N ALA A 271 -1.98 -7.19 10.26
CA ALA A 271 -0.92 -8.19 10.07
C ALA A 271 -1.48 -9.61 10.24
N GLY A 272 -2.47 -9.96 9.41
CA GLY A 272 -3.17 -11.24 9.42
C GLY A 272 -4.56 -11.21 10.03
N GLY A 273 -4.99 -10.08 10.62
CA GLY A 273 -6.37 -9.83 11.02
C GLY A 273 -7.19 -9.12 9.94
N THR A 274 -8.33 -8.58 10.31
CA THR A 274 -9.17 -7.79 9.39
C THR A 274 -8.62 -6.38 9.21
N CYS A 275 -8.77 -5.85 7.98
CA CYS A 275 -8.53 -4.46 7.67
C CYS A 275 -9.81 -3.82 7.15
N SER A 276 -10.16 -2.62 7.63
CA SER A 276 -11.32 -1.87 7.16
C SER A 276 -11.17 -0.39 7.43
N ASN A 277 -11.93 0.41 6.66
CA ASN A 277 -12.09 1.84 6.87
C ASN A 277 -10.76 2.62 6.92
N ILE A 278 -9.93 2.45 5.89
CA ILE A 278 -8.72 3.24 5.69
C ILE A 278 -9.06 4.43 4.80
N GLY A 279 -9.12 5.62 5.39
CA GLY A 279 -9.42 6.86 4.68
C GLY A 279 -8.15 7.64 4.38
N ILE A 280 -7.97 8.06 3.12
CA ILE A 280 -6.81 8.85 2.73
C ILE A 280 -7.27 10.03 1.88
N SER A 281 -6.81 11.24 2.21
CA SER A 281 -7.14 12.45 1.47
C SER A 281 -5.98 13.44 1.48
N GLY A 282 -5.43 13.67 0.31
CA GLY A 282 -4.28 14.56 0.13
C GLY A 282 -2.95 14.00 0.63
N GLY A 283 -1.89 14.71 0.32
CA GLY A 283 -0.53 14.33 0.70
C GLY A 283 0.08 13.22 -0.16
N SER A 284 0.97 12.44 0.41
CA SER A 284 1.64 11.31 -0.25
C SER A 284 1.73 10.14 0.70
N VAL A 285 1.15 9.01 0.33
CA VAL A 285 1.20 7.78 1.12
C VAL A 285 1.98 6.71 0.39
N LYS A 286 2.97 6.16 1.07
CA LYS A 286 3.79 5.03 0.63
C LYS A 286 3.59 3.91 1.64
N ALA A 287 2.87 2.87 1.22
CA ALA A 287 2.64 1.70 2.05
C ALA A 287 3.21 0.48 1.33
N TYR A 288 4.03 -0.30 2.02
CA TYR A 288 4.62 -1.49 1.42
C TYR A 288 4.89 -2.59 2.44
N SER A 289 4.99 -3.80 1.92
CA SER A 289 5.28 -4.99 2.70
C SER A 289 6.05 -5.99 1.84
N ASP A 290 6.85 -6.83 2.48
CA ASP A 290 7.53 -7.91 1.77
C ASP A 290 6.62 -9.12 1.54
N ARG A 291 5.55 -9.30 2.31
CA ARG A 291 4.68 -10.49 2.24
C ARG A 291 3.20 -10.24 2.11
N MET A 292 2.73 -9.04 2.34
CA MET A 292 1.33 -8.65 2.25
C MET A 292 1.15 -7.45 1.32
N PRO A 293 -0.06 -7.11 0.89
CA PRO A 293 -0.35 -5.83 0.25
C PRO A 293 0.12 -4.66 1.11
N GLY A 294 0.63 -3.60 0.48
CA GLY A 294 1.03 -2.39 1.18
C GLY A 294 -0.10 -1.81 2.04
N ILE A 295 -1.33 -1.79 1.49
CA ILE A 295 -2.58 -1.56 2.23
C ILE A 295 -3.46 -2.78 1.99
N ASN A 296 -3.80 -3.55 3.01
CA ASN A 296 -4.49 -4.82 2.83
C ASN A 296 -6.02 -4.75 2.88
N CYS A 297 -6.59 -3.58 2.64
CA CYS A 297 -7.98 -3.35 2.25
C CYS A 297 -8.04 -2.16 1.31
N THR A 298 -9.15 -2.01 0.58
CA THR A 298 -9.30 -0.88 -0.34
C THR A 298 -9.43 0.42 0.44
N PRO A 299 -8.50 1.37 0.29
CA PRO A 299 -8.65 2.68 0.92
C PRO A 299 -9.75 3.49 0.22
N HIS A 300 -10.37 4.41 0.96
CA HIS A 300 -11.34 5.35 0.43
C HIS A 300 -10.85 6.80 0.62
N ASN A 301 -11.49 7.74 -0.05
CA ASN A 301 -11.25 9.15 0.22
C ASN A 301 -11.66 9.47 1.65
N GLY A 302 -10.77 10.11 2.39
CA GLY A 302 -11.04 10.58 3.75
C GLY A 302 -12.09 11.69 3.77
N ASN A 303 -11.99 12.61 4.70
CA ASN A 303 -12.94 13.71 4.88
C ASN A 303 -12.75 14.86 3.86
N SER A 304 -11.84 14.73 2.89
CA SER A 304 -11.63 15.75 1.87
C SER A 304 -12.71 15.67 0.78
N THR A 305 -13.31 16.79 0.46
CA THR A 305 -14.30 16.91 -0.61
C THR A 305 -13.70 17.17 -1.99
N ASN A 306 -12.38 17.40 -2.08
CA ASN A 306 -11.74 17.90 -3.31
C ASN A 306 -10.54 17.06 -3.75
N VAL A 307 -10.20 16.00 -3.06
CA VAL A 307 -9.05 15.15 -3.36
C VAL A 307 -9.48 13.70 -3.35
N TYR A 308 -9.17 12.98 -4.42
CA TYR A 308 -9.68 11.64 -4.68
C TYR A 308 -8.54 10.67 -4.94
N CYS A 309 -8.73 9.42 -4.54
CA CYS A 309 -7.74 8.37 -4.74
C CYS A 309 -7.56 8.03 -6.22
N CYS A 310 -6.31 7.92 -6.65
CA CYS A 310 -5.91 7.35 -7.94
C CYS A 310 -4.98 6.16 -7.65
N ILE A 311 -5.36 4.98 -8.12
CA ILE A 311 -4.57 3.75 -7.95
C ILE A 311 -3.78 3.52 -9.24
N ILE A 312 -2.47 3.66 -9.17
CA ILE A 312 -1.58 3.46 -10.31
C ILE A 312 -0.84 2.13 -10.11
N LYS A 313 -1.11 1.16 -10.99
CA LYS A 313 -0.40 -0.11 -10.97
C LYS A 313 1.07 0.10 -11.34
N ASN A 314 1.98 -0.30 -10.46
CA ASN A 314 3.42 -0.11 -10.60
C ASN A 314 4.20 -1.27 -9.98
N GLU A 315 3.99 -2.48 -10.51
CA GLU A 315 4.54 -3.74 -9.99
C GLU A 315 6.08 -3.78 -9.95
N TYR A 316 6.73 -2.96 -10.75
CA TYR A 316 8.20 -2.98 -10.92
C TYR A 316 8.89 -1.72 -10.38
N PHE A 317 8.21 -0.89 -9.59
CA PHE A 317 8.76 0.35 -8.98
C PHE A 317 9.42 1.28 -9.97
N LEU A 318 8.89 1.36 -11.15
CA LEU A 318 9.36 2.22 -12.21
C LEU A 318 9.15 3.69 -11.81
N PRO A 319 9.96 4.61 -12.33
CA PRO A 319 9.71 6.05 -12.17
C PRO A 319 8.32 6.41 -12.66
N VAL A 320 7.60 7.23 -11.90
CA VAL A 320 6.26 7.72 -12.24
C VAL A 320 6.30 9.22 -12.42
N THR A 321 5.70 9.72 -13.50
CA THR A 321 5.40 11.14 -13.69
C THR A 321 3.89 11.33 -13.83
N ILE A 322 3.36 12.40 -13.28
CA ILE A 322 1.97 12.82 -13.42
C ILE A 322 1.99 14.25 -13.93
N ASP A 323 1.39 14.50 -15.11
CA ASP A 323 1.39 15.80 -15.80
C ASP A 323 2.80 16.43 -15.87
N SER A 324 3.81 15.66 -16.21
CA SER A 324 5.23 16.07 -16.31
C SER A 324 5.96 16.29 -14.99
N GLU A 325 5.32 16.11 -13.84
CA GLU A 325 5.98 16.15 -12.54
C GLU A 325 6.51 14.77 -12.15
N SER A 326 7.77 14.73 -11.70
CA SER A 326 8.41 13.46 -11.32
C SER A 326 7.93 12.99 -9.95
N TRP A 327 7.22 11.89 -9.94
CA TRP A 327 6.88 11.13 -8.75
C TRP A 327 7.88 9.99 -8.60
N LYS A 328 8.68 10.03 -7.54
CA LYS A 328 9.62 8.94 -7.24
C LYS A 328 8.96 8.00 -6.24
N PRO A 329 8.54 6.81 -6.63
CA PRO A 329 8.22 5.79 -5.66
C PRO A 329 9.50 5.49 -4.88
N SER A 330 9.45 5.64 -3.56
CA SER A 330 10.61 5.43 -2.69
C SER A 330 10.47 4.14 -1.89
N TYR A 331 9.80 3.15 -2.45
CA TYR A 331 9.60 1.85 -1.83
C TYR A 331 9.78 0.75 -2.87
N HIS A 332 10.20 -0.37 -2.37
CA HIS A 332 10.27 -1.59 -3.14
C HIS A 332 9.15 -2.51 -2.69
N ILE A 333 8.25 -2.85 -3.57
CA ILE A 333 7.41 -4.02 -3.45
C ILE A 333 8.06 -5.07 -4.34
N VAL A 334 8.51 -6.16 -3.86
CA VAL A 334 8.94 -7.25 -4.72
C VAL A 334 7.69 -7.80 -5.41
N PRO A 335 7.61 -7.89 -6.73
CA PRO A 335 6.48 -8.46 -7.43
C PRO A 335 6.31 -9.90 -6.98
N ASP A 336 5.24 -10.15 -6.27
CA ASP A 336 4.83 -11.46 -5.80
C ASP A 336 3.31 -11.48 -5.92
N SER A 337 2.71 -12.61 -6.18
CA SER A 337 1.26 -12.76 -6.32
C SER A 337 0.46 -12.34 -5.09
N THR A 338 1.11 -12.17 -3.95
CA THR A 338 0.50 -11.73 -2.68
C THR A 338 0.59 -10.22 -2.46
N LYS A 339 1.26 -9.48 -3.35
CA LYS A 339 1.51 -8.05 -3.21
C LYS A 339 0.66 -7.26 -4.20
N ASP A 340 0.15 -6.11 -3.80
CA ASP A 340 -0.75 -5.36 -4.66
C ASP A 340 -0.05 -4.55 -5.76
N GLY A 341 1.24 -4.27 -5.65
CA GLY A 341 2.01 -3.53 -6.66
C GLY A 341 1.42 -2.17 -7.02
N ASN A 342 0.64 -1.55 -6.15
CA ASN A 342 -0.07 -0.31 -6.40
C ASN A 342 0.68 0.89 -5.80
N LEU A 343 0.66 2.01 -6.53
CA LEU A 343 0.96 3.32 -6.01
C LEU A 343 -0.36 4.07 -5.79
N TYR A 344 -0.60 4.50 -4.57
CA TYR A 344 -1.76 5.30 -4.21
C TYR A 344 -1.37 6.78 -4.23
N VAL A 345 -2.08 7.58 -5.02
CA VAL A 345 -1.91 9.03 -5.10
C VAL A 345 -3.27 9.71 -4.96
N TRP A 346 -3.28 10.93 -4.44
CA TRP A 346 -4.50 11.72 -4.30
C TRP A 346 -4.42 12.92 -5.21
N LEU A 347 -5.41 13.04 -6.09
CA LEU A 347 -5.49 14.05 -7.14
C LEU A 347 -6.77 14.86 -6.97
N THR A 348 -6.74 16.13 -7.38
CA THR A 348 -7.93 16.96 -7.50
C THR A 348 -8.58 16.73 -8.85
N GLU A 349 -9.90 16.87 -8.93
CA GLU A 349 -10.59 16.88 -10.22
C GLU A 349 -10.12 18.09 -11.05
N LYS A 350 -9.77 17.85 -12.31
CA LYS A 350 -9.43 18.91 -13.25
C LYS A 350 -10.70 19.59 -13.80
N GLU A 351 -10.57 20.84 -14.26
CA GLU A 351 -11.64 21.51 -14.98
C GLU A 351 -12.07 20.66 -16.18
N ASN A 352 -13.37 20.61 -16.44
CA ASN A 352 -13.99 19.80 -17.51
C ASN A 352 -13.75 18.29 -17.42
N ASN A 353 -13.35 17.78 -16.26
CA ASN A 353 -12.96 16.39 -16.06
C ASN A 353 -11.81 15.93 -17.00
N ASP A 354 -10.87 16.84 -17.31
CA ASP A 354 -9.70 16.50 -18.11
C ASP A 354 -8.86 15.41 -17.44
N ALA A 355 -8.28 14.55 -18.26
CA ALA A 355 -7.47 13.44 -17.75
C ALA A 355 -6.10 13.91 -17.24
N TYR A 356 -5.56 13.17 -16.28
CA TYR A 356 -4.16 13.21 -15.90
C TYR A 356 -3.34 12.30 -16.80
N ASP A 357 -2.27 12.82 -17.38
CA ASP A 357 -1.26 12.01 -18.08
C ASP A 357 -0.29 11.40 -17.06
N VAL A 358 -0.26 10.08 -16.99
CA VAL A 358 0.60 9.34 -16.08
C VAL A 358 1.56 8.48 -16.89
N THR A 359 2.86 8.62 -16.63
CA THR A 359 3.87 7.74 -17.22
C THR A 359 4.47 6.85 -16.13
N VAL A 360 4.45 5.54 -16.35
CA VAL A 360 5.04 4.53 -15.46
C VAL A 360 6.19 3.86 -16.23
N GLY A 361 7.43 4.20 -15.89
CA GLY A 361 8.58 3.82 -16.71
C GLY A 361 8.50 4.46 -18.09
N THR A 362 8.18 3.67 -19.12
CA THR A 362 7.96 4.13 -20.50
C THR A 362 6.48 4.06 -20.93
N GLU A 363 5.64 3.43 -20.14
CA GLU A 363 4.20 3.26 -20.43
C GLU A 363 3.44 4.55 -20.08
N LYS A 364 2.65 5.03 -21.03
CA LYS A 364 1.77 6.18 -20.85
C LYS A 364 0.36 5.70 -20.54
N ARG A 365 -0.28 6.35 -19.59
CA ARG A 365 -1.64 6.07 -19.14
C ARG A 365 -2.38 7.37 -18.91
N GLN A 366 -3.69 7.34 -19.03
CA GLN A 366 -4.56 8.47 -18.69
C GLN A 366 -5.54 8.06 -17.60
N TYR A 367 -5.77 8.97 -16.67
CA TYR A 367 -6.71 8.77 -15.57
C TYR A 367 -7.67 9.95 -15.50
N SER A 368 -8.96 9.68 -15.49
CA SER A 368 -10.01 10.70 -15.25
C SER A 368 -10.80 10.36 -13.99
N PHE A 369 -11.44 11.37 -13.44
CA PHE A 369 -12.29 11.19 -12.27
C PHE A 369 -13.60 10.49 -12.67
N ASP A 370 -13.91 9.39 -12.00
CA ASP A 370 -15.18 8.66 -12.13
C ASP A 370 -16.05 9.03 -10.92
N GLN A 371 -17.04 9.90 -11.16
CA GLN A 371 -17.92 10.38 -10.10
C GLN A 371 -18.73 9.26 -9.44
N ALA A 372 -19.08 8.20 -10.18
CA ALA A 372 -19.84 7.09 -9.62
C ALA A 372 -19.02 6.23 -8.66
N LYS A 373 -17.71 6.15 -8.89
CA LYS A 373 -16.76 5.41 -8.04
C LYS A 373 -16.07 6.29 -7.01
N ASN A 374 -16.23 7.62 -7.13
CA ASN A 374 -15.55 8.60 -6.29
C ASN A 374 -14.02 8.41 -6.25
N GLN A 375 -13.43 8.11 -7.40
CA GLN A 375 -11.98 7.87 -7.56
C GLN A 375 -11.54 8.12 -9.00
N PHE A 376 -10.24 8.28 -9.20
CA PHE A 376 -9.67 8.31 -10.54
C PHE A 376 -9.55 6.90 -11.10
N VAL A 377 -9.95 6.73 -12.36
CA VAL A 377 -9.88 5.47 -13.08
C VAL A 377 -9.06 5.63 -14.36
N ARG A 378 -8.34 4.61 -14.74
CA ARG A 378 -7.62 4.57 -16.02
C ARG A 378 -8.60 4.63 -17.17
N ILE A 379 -8.33 5.51 -18.14
CA ILE A 379 -9.10 5.62 -19.37
C ILE A 379 -8.39 4.82 -20.45
N GLN A 380 -9.14 3.99 -21.16
CA GLN A 380 -8.66 3.31 -22.35
C GLN A 380 -9.78 3.27 -23.40
N THR A 381 -9.39 3.48 -24.65
CA THR A 381 -10.29 3.37 -25.79
C THR A 381 -10.37 1.92 -26.26
N THR A 382 -11.56 1.45 -26.59
CA THR A 382 -11.72 0.12 -27.21
C THR A 382 -11.38 0.23 -28.70
N PRO A 383 -10.41 -0.52 -29.21
CA PRO A 383 -10.07 -0.55 -30.62
C PRO A 383 -11.26 -0.96 -31.50
N THR A 384 -11.40 -0.25 -32.63
CA THR A 384 -12.41 -0.51 -33.65
C THR A 384 -11.76 -0.60 -35.02
N ALA A 385 -12.42 -1.22 -35.99
CA ALA A 385 -11.83 -1.49 -37.30
C ALA A 385 -11.42 -0.23 -38.11
N ASP A 386 -12.09 0.88 -37.86
CA ASP A 386 -11.81 2.17 -38.51
C ASP A 386 -10.45 2.78 -38.12
N GLN A 387 -9.80 2.25 -37.10
CA GLN A 387 -8.45 2.66 -36.64
C GLN A 387 -7.31 1.93 -37.38
N PHE A 388 -7.66 1.02 -38.28
CA PHE A 388 -6.68 0.26 -39.07
C PHE A 388 -6.71 0.62 -40.52
N ASP A 389 -5.53 0.63 -41.14
CA ASP A 389 -5.37 0.64 -42.59
C ASP A 389 -5.21 -0.78 -43.07
N TYR A 390 -6.04 -1.17 -44.02
CA TYR A 390 -5.93 -2.45 -44.69
C TYR A 390 -5.73 -2.23 -46.20
N THR A 391 -4.69 -2.83 -46.74
CA THR A 391 -4.42 -2.85 -48.17
C THR A 391 -4.69 -4.25 -48.71
N GLN A 392 -5.73 -4.39 -49.50
CA GLN A 392 -6.11 -5.70 -50.06
C GLN A 392 -4.99 -6.28 -50.92
N PRO A 393 -4.42 -7.44 -50.56
CA PRO A 393 -3.41 -8.10 -51.35
C PRO A 393 -4.01 -8.96 -52.48
N ASN A 394 -3.24 -9.17 -53.52
CA ASN A 394 -3.54 -10.12 -54.59
C ASN A 394 -2.61 -11.33 -54.44
N PHE A 395 -3.17 -12.48 -54.10
CA PHE A 395 -2.45 -13.74 -54.03
C PHE A 395 -2.78 -14.61 -55.25
N THR A 396 -1.76 -15.33 -55.75
CA THR A 396 -1.95 -16.37 -56.75
C THR A 396 -1.67 -17.73 -56.11
N TYR A 397 -2.54 -18.67 -56.29
CA TYR A 397 -2.36 -20.03 -55.77
C TYR A 397 -1.06 -20.64 -56.29
N THR A 398 -0.22 -21.06 -55.35
CA THR A 398 0.93 -21.95 -55.63
C THR A 398 0.91 -23.04 -54.57
N LYS A 399 1.52 -24.20 -54.86
CA LYS A 399 1.53 -25.34 -53.94
C LYS A 399 2.11 -25.03 -52.56
N ASP A 400 2.93 -23.94 -52.47
CA ASP A 400 3.62 -23.52 -51.27
C ASP A 400 3.17 -22.11 -50.80
N THR A 401 1.98 -21.63 -51.19
CA THR A 401 1.50 -20.28 -50.81
C THR A 401 1.03 -20.29 -49.37
N HIS A 402 1.75 -19.60 -48.50
CA HIS A 402 1.29 -19.22 -47.18
C HIS A 402 0.87 -17.75 -47.18
N VAL A 403 -0.40 -17.52 -46.87
CA VAL A 403 -0.95 -16.16 -46.81
C VAL A 403 -0.66 -15.56 -45.42
N ASP A 404 0.01 -14.44 -45.38
CA ASP A 404 0.26 -13.69 -44.17
C ASP A 404 -0.34 -12.28 -44.31
N ILE A 405 -1.56 -12.11 -43.79
CA ILE A 405 -2.29 -10.84 -43.85
C ILE A 405 -1.70 -9.81 -42.88
N SER A 406 -0.96 -10.21 -41.87
CA SER A 406 -0.39 -9.27 -40.91
C SER A 406 0.52 -8.19 -41.55
N LYS A 407 1.01 -8.45 -42.75
CA LYS A 407 1.82 -7.51 -43.55
C LYS A 407 0.99 -6.44 -44.29
N TYR A 408 -0.32 -6.63 -44.36
CA TYR A 408 -1.25 -5.81 -45.15
C TYR A 408 -2.27 -5.07 -44.29
N ILE A 409 -2.24 -5.28 -42.98
CA ILE A 409 -3.04 -4.56 -42.01
C ILE A 409 -2.13 -3.94 -40.94
N LYS A 410 -2.33 -2.67 -40.66
CA LYS A 410 -1.59 -1.95 -39.64
C LYS A 410 -2.51 -0.92 -38.97
N TRP A 411 -2.13 -0.45 -37.81
CA TRP A 411 -2.75 0.75 -37.24
C TRP A 411 -2.53 1.95 -38.16
N LYS A 412 -3.49 2.87 -38.24
CA LYS A 412 -3.32 4.14 -38.91
C LYS A 412 -2.17 4.93 -38.28
N ASP A 413 -1.45 5.70 -39.09
CA ASP A 413 -0.24 6.40 -38.67
C ASP A 413 -0.51 7.52 -37.63
N ASP A 414 -1.75 8.00 -37.53
CA ASP A 414 -2.22 8.99 -36.55
C ASP A 414 -2.71 8.37 -35.25
N VAL A 415 -2.85 7.05 -35.16
CA VAL A 415 -3.22 6.32 -33.96
C VAL A 415 -1.98 5.96 -33.15
N THR A 416 -1.82 6.53 -31.97
CA THR A 416 -0.65 6.33 -31.09
C THR A 416 -1.04 5.68 -29.77
N GLY A 417 -0.07 5.06 -29.09
CA GLY A 417 -0.33 4.43 -27.78
C GLY A 417 -1.18 3.16 -27.85
N HIS A 418 -1.23 2.53 -29.02
CA HIS A 418 -1.94 1.27 -29.25
C HIS A 418 -1.05 0.05 -28.96
N GLY A 419 -1.68 -1.10 -28.72
CA GLY A 419 -1.02 -2.40 -28.64
C GLY A 419 -0.64 -2.97 -30.02
N LYS A 420 -0.07 -4.16 -30.01
CA LYS A 420 0.31 -4.86 -31.24
C LYS A 420 -0.82 -5.76 -31.71
N ILE A 421 -0.90 -5.98 -33.02
CA ILE A 421 -1.71 -7.08 -33.58
C ILE A 421 -1.02 -8.38 -33.17
N THR A 422 -1.71 -9.23 -32.41
CA THR A 422 -1.16 -10.46 -31.84
C THR A 422 -1.59 -11.72 -32.61
N LYS A 423 -2.71 -11.64 -33.32
CA LYS A 423 -3.26 -12.79 -34.03
C LYS A 423 -4.09 -12.35 -35.24
N VAL A 424 -4.04 -13.15 -36.29
CA VAL A 424 -4.96 -13.08 -37.44
C VAL A 424 -5.71 -14.40 -37.52
N THR A 425 -7.04 -14.35 -37.53
CA THR A 425 -7.90 -15.51 -37.65
C THR A 425 -8.63 -15.46 -39.01
N TYR A 426 -8.51 -16.49 -39.81
CA TYR A 426 -9.02 -16.56 -41.18
C TYR A 426 -10.37 -17.29 -41.27
N PHE A 427 -11.20 -16.87 -42.22
CA PHE A 427 -12.49 -17.48 -42.52
C PHE A 427 -12.67 -17.56 -44.03
N LYS A 428 -13.34 -18.62 -44.52
CA LYS A 428 -13.82 -18.59 -45.89
C LYS A 428 -15.00 -17.63 -45.98
N LYS A 429 -15.07 -16.82 -47.04
CA LYS A 429 -16.12 -15.80 -47.17
C LYS A 429 -17.50 -16.44 -47.06
N GLY A 430 -18.29 -15.91 -46.10
CA GLY A 430 -19.64 -16.43 -45.78
C GLY A 430 -19.67 -17.47 -44.66
N ASP A 431 -18.55 -18.05 -44.28
CA ASP A 431 -18.47 -19.03 -43.19
C ASP A 431 -18.23 -18.32 -41.84
N LYS A 432 -18.82 -18.89 -40.79
CA LYS A 432 -18.62 -18.45 -39.41
C LYS A 432 -17.55 -19.24 -38.65
N THR A 433 -17.15 -20.37 -39.21
CA THR A 433 -16.15 -21.25 -38.61
C THR A 433 -14.75 -20.80 -39.03
N PRO A 434 -13.85 -20.52 -38.08
CA PRO A 434 -12.47 -20.15 -38.41
C PRO A 434 -11.75 -21.34 -39.08
N LEU A 435 -10.81 -21.00 -39.96
CA LEU A 435 -9.87 -21.99 -40.50
C LEU A 435 -8.81 -22.30 -39.41
N ALA A 436 -8.32 -23.54 -39.43
CA ALA A 436 -7.28 -23.98 -38.50
C ALA A 436 -5.97 -23.20 -38.72
N ASP A 437 -5.65 -22.91 -40.00
CA ASP A 437 -4.43 -22.20 -40.41
C ASP A 437 -4.76 -21.15 -41.48
N SER A 438 -3.73 -20.42 -41.95
CA SER A 438 -3.87 -19.52 -43.08
C SER A 438 -4.31 -20.29 -44.35
N PRO A 439 -5.22 -19.70 -45.17
CA PRO A 439 -5.73 -20.38 -46.35
C PRO A 439 -4.67 -20.56 -47.40
N THR A 440 -4.71 -21.73 -48.05
CA THR A 440 -3.80 -22.10 -49.17
C THR A 440 -4.58 -22.28 -50.48
N ASP A 441 -5.86 -22.59 -50.44
CA ASP A 441 -6.65 -22.84 -51.63
C ASP A 441 -7.16 -21.58 -52.32
N ALA A 442 -7.40 -21.64 -53.61
CA ALA A 442 -8.04 -20.56 -54.36
C ALA A 442 -9.46 -20.30 -53.86
N GLY A 443 -9.76 -19.03 -53.56
CA GLY A 443 -11.04 -18.64 -52.96
C GLY A 443 -11.03 -17.23 -52.48
N THR A 444 -12.17 -16.81 -51.93
CA THR A 444 -12.32 -15.51 -51.23
C THR A 444 -12.42 -15.74 -49.73
N TYR A 445 -11.68 -14.97 -48.97
CA TYR A 445 -11.51 -15.12 -47.54
C TYR A 445 -11.73 -13.80 -46.84
N THR A 446 -12.13 -13.86 -45.58
CA THR A 446 -12.17 -12.74 -44.63
C THR A 446 -11.29 -13.07 -43.45
N PHE A 447 -10.96 -12.06 -42.66
CA PHE A 447 -10.17 -12.28 -41.45
C PHE A 447 -10.60 -11.38 -40.31
N LYS A 448 -10.16 -11.74 -39.11
CA LYS A 448 -10.27 -10.95 -37.87
C LYS A 448 -8.89 -10.82 -37.25
N ILE A 449 -8.69 -9.75 -36.50
CA ILE A 449 -7.46 -9.54 -35.74
C ILE A 449 -7.75 -9.46 -34.25
N ASP A 450 -6.79 -9.94 -33.45
CA ASP A 450 -6.71 -9.68 -32.02
C ASP A 450 -5.60 -8.69 -31.75
N VAL A 451 -5.80 -7.77 -30.83
CA VAL A 451 -4.81 -6.78 -30.40
C VAL A 451 -4.63 -6.85 -28.89
N ASN A 452 -3.38 -6.71 -28.43
CA ASN A 452 -3.11 -6.61 -27.02
C ASN A 452 -3.31 -5.17 -26.51
N GLU A 453 -3.29 -5.02 -25.20
CA GLU A 453 -3.36 -3.72 -24.53
C GLU A 453 -2.20 -2.82 -24.95
N GLY A 454 -2.47 -1.53 -25.11
CA GLY A 454 -1.52 -0.45 -25.31
C GLY A 454 -1.62 0.60 -24.22
N ASP A 455 -0.91 1.72 -24.42
CA ASP A 455 -0.94 2.84 -23.47
C ASP A 455 -2.35 3.44 -23.33
N TYR A 456 -3.05 3.64 -24.45
CA TYR A 456 -4.36 4.30 -24.50
C TYR A 456 -5.49 3.40 -25.01
N TYR A 457 -5.20 2.13 -25.31
CA TYR A 457 -6.17 1.21 -25.90
C TYR A 457 -6.24 -0.10 -25.13
N ASN A 458 -7.47 -0.58 -24.92
CA ASN A 458 -7.72 -1.91 -24.36
C ASN A 458 -7.28 -3.02 -25.33
N SER A 459 -7.02 -4.21 -24.79
CA SER A 459 -6.98 -5.41 -25.61
C SER A 459 -8.37 -5.74 -26.17
N VAL A 460 -8.44 -6.16 -27.41
CA VAL A 460 -9.68 -6.63 -28.04
C VAL A 460 -9.40 -7.81 -28.93
N ASP A 461 -10.26 -8.81 -28.82
CA ASP A 461 -10.28 -9.98 -29.69
C ASP A 461 -11.31 -9.82 -30.82
N SER A 462 -10.99 -10.36 -31.97
CA SER A 462 -11.94 -10.52 -33.10
C SER A 462 -12.43 -9.21 -33.72
N ILE A 463 -11.58 -8.18 -33.81
CA ILE A 463 -11.89 -6.98 -34.61
C ILE A 463 -12.02 -7.37 -36.07
N SER A 464 -13.03 -6.88 -36.75
CA SER A 464 -13.28 -7.17 -38.18
C SER A 464 -14.02 -6.02 -38.86
N ALA A 465 -13.85 -5.90 -40.18
CA ALA A 465 -14.65 -5.00 -41.00
C ALA A 465 -15.16 -5.73 -42.25
N PRO A 466 -16.25 -5.29 -42.84
CA PRO A 466 -16.81 -5.93 -44.03
C PRO A 466 -15.84 -5.94 -45.22
N GLU A 467 -15.00 -4.93 -45.33
CA GLU A 467 -14.00 -4.76 -46.38
C GLU A 467 -12.69 -5.56 -46.14
N TRP A 468 -12.55 -6.20 -44.98
CA TRP A 468 -11.36 -7.01 -44.68
C TRP A 468 -11.48 -8.38 -45.33
N GLU A 469 -11.33 -8.38 -46.68
CA GLU A 469 -11.35 -9.57 -47.49
C GLU A 469 -10.15 -9.61 -48.45
N PHE A 470 -9.77 -10.83 -48.86
CA PHE A 470 -8.75 -11.04 -49.90
C PHE A 470 -9.09 -12.24 -50.75
N VAL A 471 -8.46 -12.31 -51.93
CA VAL A 471 -8.67 -13.37 -52.90
C VAL A 471 -7.35 -14.10 -53.14
N ILE A 472 -7.42 -15.44 -53.16
CA ILE A 472 -6.38 -16.28 -53.73
C ILE A 472 -6.91 -16.72 -55.09
N SER A 473 -6.30 -16.20 -56.16
CA SER A 473 -6.65 -16.50 -57.54
C SER A 473 -6.08 -17.86 -57.93
N LYS A 474 -6.74 -18.55 -58.87
CA LYS A 474 -6.19 -19.78 -59.44
C LYS A 474 -4.92 -19.46 -60.22
N ALA A 475 -3.94 -20.37 -60.16
CA ALA A 475 -2.81 -20.30 -61.06
C ALA A 475 -3.26 -20.39 -62.53
N GLN A 476 -2.69 -19.54 -63.38
CA GLN A 476 -2.93 -19.69 -64.83
C GLN A 476 -2.31 -20.99 -65.33
N ALA A 477 -3.04 -21.71 -66.16
CA ALA A 477 -2.49 -22.87 -66.82
C ALA A 477 -1.32 -22.44 -67.71
N PRO A 478 -0.19 -23.17 -67.74
CA PRO A 478 0.86 -22.87 -68.70
C PRO A 478 0.30 -22.91 -70.09
N SER A 479 0.56 -21.85 -70.87
CA SER A 479 0.19 -21.70 -72.28
C SER A 479 0.95 -22.66 -73.16
#